data_9722f6f458c7d2b0e063194982914e88
#
_entry.id   9722f6f458c7d2b0e063194982914e88
#
_cell.length_a   1.000
_cell.length_b   1.000
_cell.length_c   1.000
_cell.angle_alpha   90.00
_cell.angle_beta   90.00
_cell.angle_gamma   90.00
#
_symmetry.space_group_name_H-M   'P 1'
#
loop_
_entity.id
_entity.type
_entity.pdbx_description
1 polymer ?
#
loop_
_entity_poly.entity_id
_entity_poly.type
_entity_poly.pdbx_seq_one_letter_code
_entity_poly.pdbx_strand_id
1 'polypeptide(L)'
;MLFRSDYGVPQNRERVIFIGSRDGETATFPIPKYCKDGQTLPKWRTLKDGLNGLVDAEPEYMSYSENRLKYLRLLKAGQNWRYLPEELKKEAMGGAYNSGGGKVGFYRRLSWDKPSPTITTTPHQKATDMCHPVELRCLTVRESARMQTFPDDWIFYGSVSSKYKQIGNAVPVLLAKELGIYLVNLIQGNKTQGKEIFEQLSLFSL
;
A
#
# COMPACT_ATOMS: atom_id res chain seq x y z
N MET A 1 -16.53 -1.08 -2.32
CA MET A 1 -15.16 -0.92 -1.78
C MET A 1 -14.16 -1.31 -2.87
N LEU A 2 -13.11 -0.52 -3.08
CA LEU A 2 -12.12 -0.77 -4.14
C LEU A 2 -10.78 -1.16 -3.54
N PHE A 3 -10.21 -2.24 -4.06
CA PHE A 3 -8.82 -2.58 -3.79
C PHE A 3 -7.91 -1.87 -4.79
N ARG A 4 -6.93 -1.13 -4.33
CA ARG A 4 -5.93 -0.49 -5.19
C ARG A 4 -5.19 -1.52 -6.04
N SER A 5 -4.98 -2.70 -5.49
CA SER A 5 -4.32 -3.83 -6.14
C SER A 5 -5.05 -4.30 -7.40
N ASP A 6 -6.38 -4.13 -7.48
CA ASP A 6 -7.18 -4.49 -8.66
C ASP A 6 -6.83 -3.63 -9.88
N TYR A 7 -6.15 -2.52 -9.68
CA TYR A 7 -5.72 -1.58 -10.72
C TYR A 7 -4.19 -1.55 -10.92
N GLY A 8 -3.51 -2.64 -10.54
CA GLY A 8 -2.08 -2.81 -10.76
C GLY A 8 -1.17 -2.09 -9.77
N VAL A 9 -1.72 -1.53 -8.69
CA VAL A 9 -0.93 -0.94 -7.61
C VAL A 9 -0.36 -2.07 -6.74
N PRO A 10 0.98 -2.17 -6.52
CA PRO A 10 1.60 -3.25 -5.75
C PRO A 10 1.41 -3.04 -4.23
N GLN A 11 0.20 -2.67 -3.81
CA GLN A 11 -0.14 -2.32 -2.44
C GLN A 11 -1.53 -2.81 -2.07
N ASN A 12 -1.63 -3.56 -0.98
CA ASN A 12 -2.91 -4.00 -0.42
C ASN A 12 -3.50 -2.89 0.47
N ARG A 13 -4.44 -2.14 -0.10
CA ARG A 13 -5.18 -1.08 0.60
C ARG A 13 -6.57 -0.92 0.00
N GLU A 14 -7.57 -0.99 0.85
CA GLU A 14 -8.96 -0.73 0.49
C GLU A 14 -9.32 0.74 0.73
N ARG A 15 -10.17 1.27 -0.13
CA ARG A 15 -10.76 2.60 0.03
C ARG A 15 -12.19 2.62 -0.46
N VAL A 16 -13.03 3.39 0.23
CA VAL A 16 -14.33 3.78 -0.28
C VAL A 16 -14.13 4.99 -1.19
N ILE A 17 -14.69 4.94 -2.37
CA ILE A 17 -14.70 6.03 -3.34
C ILE A 17 -16.16 6.27 -3.70
N PHE A 18 -16.59 7.52 -3.69
CA PHE A 18 -17.92 7.94 -4.11
C PHE A 18 -17.79 8.63 -5.47
N ILE A 19 -18.60 8.17 -6.43
CA ILE A 19 -18.75 8.83 -7.73
C ILE A 19 -20.23 9.21 -7.83
N GLY A 20 -20.51 10.49 -8.06
CA GLY A 20 -21.86 11.01 -8.22
C GLY A 20 -21.98 11.81 -9.51
N SER A 21 -23.13 11.71 -10.18
CA SER A 21 -23.51 12.56 -11.31
C SER A 21 -24.63 13.51 -10.88
N ARG A 22 -24.51 14.79 -11.27
CA ARG A 22 -25.56 15.78 -11.08
C ARG A 22 -26.70 15.56 -12.07
N ASP A 23 -26.40 15.04 -13.24
CA ASP A 23 -27.29 15.02 -14.38
C ASP A 23 -28.00 13.64 -14.55
N GLY A 24 -27.89 12.78 -13.53
CA GLY A 24 -28.67 11.54 -13.40
C GLY A 24 -28.06 10.31 -14.06
N GLU A 25 -26.85 10.41 -14.65
CA GLU A 25 -26.18 9.22 -15.17
C GLU A 25 -25.81 8.25 -14.05
N THR A 26 -26.03 6.96 -14.31
CA THR A 26 -25.61 5.91 -13.40
C THR A 26 -24.09 5.75 -13.46
N ALA A 27 -23.41 6.17 -12.40
CA ALA A 27 -21.98 5.98 -12.27
C ALA A 27 -21.69 4.58 -11.71
N THR A 28 -20.75 3.89 -12.36
CA THR A 28 -20.20 2.61 -11.90
C THR A 28 -18.72 2.79 -11.56
N PHE A 29 -17.96 1.71 -11.44
CA PHE A 29 -16.50 1.77 -11.23
C PHE A 29 -15.77 1.14 -12.40
N PRO A 30 -14.52 1.55 -12.69
CA PRO A 30 -13.69 0.90 -13.69
C PRO A 30 -13.60 -0.60 -13.45
N ILE A 31 -13.52 -1.39 -14.52
CA ILE A 31 -13.34 -2.83 -14.42
C ILE A 31 -11.95 -3.13 -13.84
N PRO A 32 -11.86 -4.02 -12.81
CA PRO A 32 -10.58 -4.49 -12.31
C PRO A 32 -9.71 -5.10 -13.41
N LYS A 33 -8.41 -4.84 -13.37
CA LYS A 33 -7.41 -5.40 -14.30
C LYS A 33 -6.57 -6.51 -13.69
N TYR A 34 -6.66 -6.68 -12.37
CA TYR A 34 -5.95 -7.69 -11.58
C TYR A 34 -6.90 -8.29 -10.56
N CYS A 35 -6.60 -9.51 -10.08
CA CYS A 35 -7.33 -10.14 -8.99
C CYS A 35 -6.37 -10.80 -8.00
N LYS A 36 -6.87 -11.08 -6.80
CA LYS A 36 -6.06 -11.59 -5.70
C LYS A 36 -5.50 -12.99 -5.96
N ASP A 37 -6.31 -13.87 -6.53
CA ASP A 37 -6.02 -15.28 -6.75
C ASP A 37 -5.36 -15.57 -8.10
N GLY A 38 -5.48 -14.66 -9.07
CA GLY A 38 -4.94 -14.84 -10.43
C GLY A 38 -5.73 -15.82 -11.29
N GLN A 39 -6.99 -16.13 -10.94
CA GLN A 39 -7.79 -17.12 -11.67
C GLN A 39 -8.45 -16.55 -12.94
N THR A 40 -9.01 -15.35 -12.84
CA THR A 40 -9.77 -14.72 -13.95
C THR A 40 -9.03 -13.55 -14.59
N LEU A 41 -8.13 -12.93 -13.84
CA LEU A 41 -7.29 -11.79 -14.23
C LEU A 41 -5.86 -12.06 -13.74
N PRO A 42 -4.85 -11.33 -14.26
CA PRO A 42 -3.51 -11.38 -13.71
C PRO A 42 -3.52 -11.17 -12.19
N LYS A 43 -2.67 -11.91 -11.48
CA LYS A 43 -2.55 -11.80 -10.03
C LYS A 43 -2.07 -10.41 -9.62
N TRP A 44 -2.49 -9.95 -8.43
CA TRP A 44 -2.02 -8.70 -7.85
C TRP A 44 -0.50 -8.59 -7.87
N ARG A 45 -0.02 -7.42 -8.24
CA ARG A 45 1.42 -7.12 -8.25
C ARG A 45 1.99 -7.14 -6.83
N THR A 46 3.14 -7.75 -6.70
CA THR A 46 3.88 -7.91 -5.44
C THR A 46 4.85 -6.75 -5.20
N LEU A 47 5.47 -6.72 -4.02
CA LEU A 47 6.58 -5.80 -3.73
C LEU A 47 7.71 -5.97 -4.76
N LYS A 48 8.04 -7.23 -5.10
CA LYS A 48 9.05 -7.55 -6.11
C LYS A 48 8.71 -6.93 -7.46
N ASP A 49 7.47 -7.07 -7.92
CA ASP A 49 7.02 -6.49 -9.19
C ASP A 49 7.12 -4.97 -9.19
N GLY A 50 6.77 -4.32 -8.07
CA GLY A 50 6.84 -2.88 -7.94
C GLY A 50 8.25 -2.31 -7.89
N LEU A 51 9.21 -3.06 -7.35
CA LEU A 51 10.61 -2.64 -7.24
C LEU A 51 11.49 -3.17 -8.39
N ASN A 52 10.94 -3.98 -9.28
CA ASN A 52 11.70 -4.53 -10.40
C ASN A 52 12.31 -3.41 -11.27
N GLY A 53 13.62 -3.51 -11.53
CA GLY A 53 14.34 -2.54 -12.33
C GLY A 53 14.52 -1.16 -11.70
N LEU A 54 14.21 -0.99 -10.40
CA LEU A 54 14.50 0.26 -9.71
C LEU A 54 16.00 0.46 -9.55
N VAL A 55 16.50 1.59 -10.01
CA VAL A 55 17.85 2.09 -9.71
C VAL A 55 17.69 3.32 -8.82
N ASP A 56 18.15 3.23 -7.57
CA ASP A 56 18.13 4.31 -6.58
C ASP A 56 19.58 4.57 -6.14
N ALA A 57 20.26 5.44 -6.89
CA ALA A 57 21.70 5.69 -6.71
C ALA A 57 22.00 6.43 -5.39
N GLU A 58 21.05 7.23 -4.92
CA GLU A 58 21.16 8.02 -3.68
C GLU A 58 19.95 7.76 -2.79
N PRO A 59 19.87 6.59 -2.12
CA PRO A 59 18.68 6.17 -1.39
C PRO A 59 18.46 7.03 -0.15
N GLU A 60 17.34 7.74 -0.11
CA GLU A 60 16.91 8.52 1.04
C GLU A 60 15.93 7.69 1.89
N TYR A 61 16.21 7.53 3.18
CA TYR A 61 15.32 6.83 4.11
C TYR A 61 15.53 7.27 5.56
N MET A 62 14.56 6.93 6.42
CA MET A 62 14.66 7.11 7.87
C MET A 62 15.27 5.85 8.50
N SER A 63 16.33 6.05 9.27
CA SER A 63 17.05 4.95 9.94
C SER A 63 16.27 4.42 11.15
N TYR A 64 16.49 3.16 11.48
CA TYR A 64 16.04 2.56 12.72
C TYR A 64 17.05 2.80 13.85
N SER A 65 16.56 2.91 15.09
CA SER A 65 17.42 2.89 16.28
C SER A 65 18.04 1.49 16.47
N GLU A 66 19.21 1.42 17.13
CA GLU A 66 19.86 0.14 17.44
C GLU A 66 18.97 -0.80 18.25
N ASN A 67 18.17 -0.25 19.17
CA ASN A 67 17.20 -1.06 19.92
C ASN A 67 16.15 -1.71 19.00
N ARG A 68 15.75 -1.08 17.90
CA ARG A 68 14.85 -1.70 16.91
C ARG A 68 15.57 -2.71 16.05
N LEU A 69 16.78 -2.39 15.62
CA LEU A 69 17.61 -3.27 14.81
C LEU A 69 17.92 -4.59 15.53
N LYS A 70 18.08 -4.56 16.86
CA LYS A 70 18.22 -5.75 17.72
C LYS A 70 17.17 -6.81 17.38
N TYR A 71 15.91 -6.44 17.25
CA TYR A 71 14.81 -7.38 16.96
C TYR A 71 14.64 -7.65 15.46
N LEU A 72 14.81 -6.64 14.61
CA LEU A 72 14.66 -6.80 13.16
C LEU A 72 15.72 -7.76 12.57
N ARG A 73 16.92 -7.84 13.17
CA ARG A 73 17.98 -8.78 12.77
C ARG A 73 17.57 -10.25 12.95
N LEU A 74 16.66 -10.53 13.87
CA LEU A 74 16.17 -11.89 14.15
C LEU A 74 15.06 -12.34 13.20
N LEU A 75 14.53 -11.44 12.38
CA LEU A 75 13.39 -11.67 11.53
C LEU A 75 13.81 -11.85 10.07
N LYS A 76 13.13 -12.74 9.36
CA LYS A 76 13.29 -12.96 7.92
C LYS A 76 12.23 -12.16 7.14
N ALA A 77 12.39 -12.06 5.82
CA ALA A 77 11.39 -11.48 4.93
C ALA A 77 9.99 -12.09 5.17
N GLY A 78 8.97 -11.25 5.24
CA GLY A 78 7.59 -11.66 5.50
C GLY A 78 7.24 -11.92 6.97
N GLN A 79 8.19 -11.83 7.88
CA GLN A 79 7.99 -12.03 9.32
C GLN A 79 7.73 -10.71 10.05
N ASN A 80 7.24 -10.81 11.27
CA ASN A 80 6.99 -9.70 12.19
C ASN A 80 7.26 -10.15 13.64
N TRP A 81 6.98 -9.30 14.62
CA TRP A 81 7.23 -9.57 16.05
C TRP A 81 6.74 -10.94 16.54
N ARG A 82 5.72 -11.55 15.91
CA ARG A 82 5.20 -12.87 16.32
C ARG A 82 6.19 -14.01 16.11
N TYR A 83 7.17 -13.80 15.23
CA TYR A 83 8.23 -14.75 14.92
C TYR A 83 9.50 -14.55 15.76
N LEU A 84 9.53 -13.55 16.64
CA LEU A 84 10.61 -13.41 17.61
C LEU A 84 10.61 -14.58 18.59
N PRO A 85 11.76 -14.91 19.20
CA PRO A 85 11.84 -15.81 20.35
C PRO A 85 10.86 -15.38 21.43
N GLU A 86 10.22 -16.34 22.11
CA GLU A 86 9.12 -16.05 23.04
C GLU A 86 9.54 -15.10 24.17
N GLU A 87 10.75 -15.30 24.69
CA GLU A 87 11.37 -14.50 25.74
C GLU A 87 11.56 -13.02 25.33
N LEU A 88 11.69 -12.74 24.04
CA LEU A 88 11.92 -11.38 23.53
C LEU A 88 10.61 -10.66 23.13
N LYS A 89 9.52 -11.37 22.92
CA LYS A 89 8.27 -10.78 22.43
C LYS A 89 7.75 -9.68 23.36
N LYS A 90 7.71 -9.95 24.65
CA LYS A 90 7.22 -9.00 25.66
C LYS A 90 8.10 -7.76 25.74
N GLU A 91 9.41 -7.94 25.73
CA GLU A 91 10.38 -6.85 25.73
C GLU A 91 10.23 -6.00 24.45
N ALA A 92 10.23 -6.63 23.28
CA ALA A 92 10.10 -5.95 21.98
C ALA A 92 8.82 -5.11 21.90
N MET A 93 7.70 -5.69 22.30
CA MET A 93 6.39 -5.05 22.20
C MET A 93 6.13 -4.02 23.29
N GLY A 94 6.71 -4.21 24.49
CA GLY A 94 6.43 -3.37 25.64
C GLY A 94 4.93 -3.33 25.96
N GLY A 95 4.39 -2.17 26.27
CA GLY A 95 2.97 -2.00 26.61
C GLY A 95 2.00 -2.50 25.52
N ALA A 96 2.42 -2.52 24.24
CA ALA A 96 1.60 -3.04 23.17
C ALA A 96 1.41 -4.57 23.22
N TYR A 97 2.19 -5.30 24.01
CA TYR A 97 2.09 -6.76 24.09
C TYR A 97 0.69 -7.23 24.53
N ASN A 98 0.16 -6.60 25.55
CA ASN A 98 -1.15 -6.92 26.14
C ASN A 98 -2.32 -6.13 25.52
N SER A 99 -2.06 -5.17 24.63
CA SER A 99 -3.13 -4.40 24.00
C SER A 99 -3.92 -5.24 22.99
N GLY A 100 -5.19 -4.89 22.75
CA GLY A 100 -6.00 -5.50 21.69
C GLY A 100 -5.49 -5.20 20.28
N GLY A 101 -6.09 -5.85 19.28
CA GLY A 101 -5.82 -5.64 17.85
C GLY A 101 -4.80 -6.60 17.24
N GLY A 102 -4.70 -6.58 15.91
CA GLY A 102 -3.89 -7.54 15.15
C GLY A 102 -2.39 -7.35 15.25
N LYS A 103 -1.91 -6.13 15.48
CA LYS A 103 -0.48 -5.77 15.69
C LYS A 103 0.51 -6.30 14.63
N VAL A 104 0.03 -6.67 13.46
CA VAL A 104 0.86 -7.30 12.40
C VAL A 104 1.92 -6.36 11.81
N GLY A 105 1.81 -5.07 12.06
CA GLY A 105 2.76 -4.07 11.59
C GLY A 105 4.01 -3.90 12.46
N PHE A 106 4.00 -4.41 13.71
CA PHE A 106 5.16 -4.27 14.60
C PHE A 106 6.33 -5.14 14.14
N TYR A 107 7.53 -4.54 14.03
CA TYR A 107 8.74 -5.21 13.57
C TYR A 107 8.54 -6.01 12.28
N ARG A 108 7.71 -5.49 11.37
CA ARG A 108 7.39 -6.19 10.12
C ARG A 108 8.50 -6.02 9.10
N ARG A 109 9.09 -7.13 8.68
CA ARG A 109 9.85 -7.20 7.44
C ARG A 109 8.93 -7.54 6.29
N LEU A 110 8.99 -6.78 5.21
CA LEU A 110 8.13 -6.97 4.05
C LEU A 110 8.45 -8.29 3.34
N SER A 111 7.51 -8.78 2.53
CA SER A 111 7.69 -9.98 1.70
C SER A 111 7.81 -9.58 0.24
N TRP A 112 8.73 -10.20 -0.48
CA TRP A 112 8.86 -10.02 -1.92
C TRP A 112 7.62 -10.49 -2.69
N ASP A 113 6.99 -11.57 -2.23
CA ASP A 113 5.94 -12.31 -2.94
C ASP A 113 4.52 -11.86 -2.57
N LYS A 114 4.40 -10.73 -1.88
CA LYS A 114 3.10 -10.16 -1.49
C LYS A 114 3.04 -8.68 -1.89
N PRO A 115 1.84 -8.15 -2.17
CA PRO A 115 1.66 -6.71 -2.25
C PRO A 115 2.14 -6.04 -0.97
N SER A 116 2.73 -4.85 -1.09
CA SER A 116 3.09 -4.04 0.08
C SER A 116 1.86 -3.77 0.93
N PRO A 117 1.97 -3.75 2.25
CA PRO A 117 0.94 -3.13 3.09
C PRO A 117 0.75 -1.65 2.73
N THR A 118 -0.25 -1.03 3.33
CA THR A 118 -0.50 0.41 3.13
C THR A 118 0.77 1.23 3.35
N ILE A 119 1.21 1.95 2.32
CA ILE A 119 2.28 2.94 2.44
C ILE A 119 1.77 4.08 3.33
N THR A 120 2.51 4.34 4.39
CA THR A 120 2.18 5.34 5.41
C THR A 120 3.07 6.57 5.27
N THR A 121 2.68 7.66 5.92
CA THR A 121 3.48 8.89 6.00
C THR A 121 4.74 8.76 6.87
N THR A 122 4.84 7.68 7.64
CA THR A 122 5.94 7.36 8.57
C THR A 122 6.29 5.88 8.51
N PRO A 123 7.04 5.43 7.47
CA PRO A 123 7.31 4.01 7.22
C PRO A 123 8.20 3.34 8.29
N HIS A 124 8.86 4.13 9.11
CA HIS A 124 9.70 3.68 10.23
C HIS A 124 8.95 3.67 11.58
N GLN A 125 7.63 3.90 11.61
CA GLN A 125 6.87 3.88 12.85
C GLN A 125 6.68 2.45 13.36
N LYS A 126 6.84 2.25 14.68
CA LYS A 126 6.84 0.92 15.34
C LYS A 126 5.62 0.06 14.99
N ALA A 127 4.42 0.65 14.97
CA ALA A 127 3.16 -0.06 14.71
C ALA A 127 2.87 -0.34 13.23
N THR A 128 3.56 0.35 12.32
CA THR A 128 3.34 0.27 10.86
C THR A 128 4.64 0.08 10.08
N ASP A 129 5.53 -0.70 10.64
CA ASP A 129 6.87 -0.93 10.12
C ASP A 129 6.87 -1.39 8.66
N MET A 130 7.73 -0.76 7.86
CA MET A 130 7.93 -1.03 6.45
C MET A 130 9.40 -1.43 6.19
N CYS A 131 9.93 -2.35 7.01
CA CYS A 131 11.30 -2.80 6.87
C CYS A 131 11.49 -3.57 5.56
N HIS A 132 12.53 -3.21 4.82
CA HIS A 132 12.89 -3.86 3.56
C HIS A 132 13.13 -5.38 3.77
N PRO A 133 12.79 -6.25 2.80
CA PRO A 133 12.90 -7.71 2.98
C PRO A 133 14.31 -8.21 3.27
N VAL A 134 15.33 -7.54 2.75
CA VAL A 134 16.75 -7.95 2.88
C VAL A 134 17.53 -6.98 3.78
N GLU A 135 17.42 -5.69 3.52
CA GLU A 135 18.18 -4.68 4.23
C GLU A 135 17.48 -4.26 5.54
N LEU A 136 18.28 -3.89 6.53
CA LEU A 136 17.78 -3.47 7.85
C LEU A 136 17.48 -1.97 7.87
N ARG A 137 16.63 -1.55 6.97
CA ARG A 137 16.12 -0.17 6.83
C ARG A 137 14.64 -0.19 6.46
N CYS A 138 13.94 0.91 6.61
CA CYS A 138 12.63 1.05 5.98
C CYS A 138 12.77 1.18 4.46
N LEU A 139 11.67 1.04 3.73
CA LEU A 139 11.66 1.37 2.30
C LEU A 139 12.15 2.80 2.10
N THR A 140 12.98 3.01 1.06
CA THR A 140 13.43 4.36 0.68
C THR A 140 12.26 5.22 0.21
N VAL A 141 12.49 6.51 0.05
CA VAL A 141 11.54 7.45 -0.56
C VAL A 141 11.14 6.93 -1.95
N ARG A 142 12.13 6.53 -2.76
CA ARG A 142 11.90 6.03 -4.14
C ARG A 142 11.14 4.70 -4.16
N GLU A 143 11.52 3.74 -3.32
CA GLU A 143 10.80 2.49 -3.16
C GLU A 143 9.34 2.71 -2.73
N SER A 144 9.11 3.61 -1.77
CA SER A 144 7.77 3.97 -1.33
C SER A 144 6.94 4.65 -2.43
N ALA A 145 7.57 5.49 -3.25
CA ALA A 145 6.95 6.12 -4.41
C ALA A 145 6.53 5.09 -5.47
N ARG A 146 7.39 4.10 -5.74
CA ARG A 146 7.07 2.97 -6.63
C ARG A 146 5.87 2.16 -6.14
N MET A 147 5.71 1.96 -4.81
CA MET A 147 4.53 1.31 -4.24
C MET A 147 3.24 2.13 -4.44
N GLN A 148 3.35 3.44 -4.62
CA GLN A 148 2.25 4.33 -4.99
C GLN A 148 2.20 4.58 -6.51
N THR A 149 3.00 3.84 -7.27
CA THR A 149 3.08 3.87 -8.73
C THR A 149 3.46 5.24 -9.32
N PHE A 150 4.22 6.04 -8.59
CA PHE A 150 4.85 7.24 -9.16
C PHE A 150 5.91 6.84 -10.18
N PRO A 151 6.06 7.62 -11.26
CA PRO A 151 7.20 7.49 -12.19
C PRO A 151 8.54 7.73 -11.47
N ASP A 152 9.62 7.16 -11.99
CA ASP A 152 10.94 7.28 -11.35
C ASP A 152 11.55 8.67 -11.48
N ASP A 153 11.15 9.43 -12.48
CA ASP A 153 11.55 10.82 -12.71
C ASP A 153 10.73 11.83 -11.88
N TRP A 154 9.72 11.38 -11.13
CA TRP A 154 8.95 12.26 -10.26
C TRP A 154 9.80 12.76 -9.10
N ILE A 155 9.89 14.07 -8.94
CA ILE A 155 10.70 14.72 -7.91
C ILE A 155 9.83 15.09 -6.71
N PHE A 156 10.26 14.64 -5.52
CA PHE A 156 9.69 15.05 -4.24
C PHE A 156 10.61 16.07 -3.57
N TYR A 157 10.04 17.14 -3.03
CA TYR A 157 10.81 18.21 -2.41
C TYR A 157 10.69 18.23 -0.88
N GLY A 158 11.70 18.79 -0.23
CA GLY A 158 11.76 18.97 1.21
C GLY A 158 12.50 17.84 1.94
N SER A 159 12.33 17.76 3.26
CA SER A 159 12.98 16.74 4.08
C SER A 159 12.47 15.34 3.76
N VAL A 160 13.24 14.30 4.08
CA VAL A 160 12.85 12.89 3.92
C VAL A 160 11.48 12.62 4.54
N SER A 161 11.20 13.17 5.72
CA SER A 161 9.89 13.07 6.37
C SER A 161 8.77 13.72 5.54
N SER A 162 9.04 14.88 4.92
CA SER A 162 8.09 15.56 4.03
C SER A 162 7.80 14.73 2.79
N LYS A 163 8.84 14.15 2.17
CA LYS A 163 8.72 13.27 1.01
C LYS A 163 7.83 12.04 1.31
N TYR A 164 8.03 11.37 2.45
CA TYR A 164 7.15 10.27 2.88
C TYR A 164 5.71 10.73 3.10
N LYS A 165 5.49 11.93 3.65
CA LYS A 165 4.13 12.48 3.81
C LYS A 165 3.44 12.70 2.48
N GLN A 166 4.14 13.26 1.49
CA GLN A 166 3.63 13.45 0.13
C GLN A 166 3.22 12.11 -0.47
N ILE A 167 4.09 11.09 -0.40
CA ILE A 167 3.83 9.76 -0.94
C ILE A 167 2.69 9.06 -0.22
N GLY A 168 2.69 9.04 1.11
CA GLY A 168 1.68 8.32 1.91
C GLY A 168 0.28 8.90 1.79
N ASN A 169 0.16 10.22 1.54
CA ASN A 169 -1.11 10.91 1.33
C ASN A 169 -1.62 10.83 -0.11
N ALA A 170 -0.77 10.46 -1.05
CA ALA A 170 -1.15 10.44 -2.45
C ALA A 170 -2.18 9.34 -2.78
N VAL A 171 -2.99 9.60 -3.79
CA VAL A 171 -3.73 8.57 -4.52
C VAL A 171 -2.72 7.90 -5.47
N PRO A 172 -2.63 6.55 -5.50
CA PRO A 172 -1.72 5.88 -6.44
C PRO A 172 -2.00 6.28 -7.89
N VAL A 173 -0.93 6.53 -8.64
CA VAL A 173 -1.04 7.08 -10.00
C VAL A 173 -1.84 6.17 -10.92
N LEU A 174 -1.61 4.85 -10.87
CA LEU A 174 -2.38 3.91 -11.69
C LEU A 174 -3.87 3.88 -11.34
N LEU A 175 -4.23 3.92 -10.06
CA LEU A 175 -5.64 4.01 -9.65
C LEU A 175 -6.27 5.32 -10.12
N ALA A 176 -5.58 6.45 -9.95
CA ALA A 176 -6.06 7.75 -10.41
C ALA A 176 -6.26 7.79 -11.94
N LYS A 177 -5.34 7.18 -12.69
CA LYS A 177 -5.44 7.04 -14.15
C LYS A 177 -6.70 6.27 -14.57
N GLU A 178 -6.96 5.12 -13.97
CA GLU A 178 -8.14 4.30 -14.32
C GLU A 178 -9.45 5.02 -13.96
N LEU A 179 -9.50 5.66 -12.80
CA LEU A 179 -10.66 6.49 -12.42
C LEU A 179 -10.83 7.67 -13.37
N GLY A 180 -9.74 8.36 -13.73
CA GLY A 180 -9.78 9.50 -14.66
C GLY A 180 -10.27 9.11 -16.04
N ILE A 181 -9.75 8.01 -16.62
CA ILE A 181 -10.21 7.49 -17.92
C ILE A 181 -11.70 7.15 -17.85
N TYR A 182 -12.14 6.49 -16.78
CA TYR A 182 -13.54 6.14 -16.59
C TYR A 182 -14.44 7.40 -16.54
N LEU A 183 -14.06 8.41 -15.77
CA LEU A 183 -14.83 9.65 -15.62
C LEU A 183 -14.88 10.44 -16.94
N VAL A 184 -13.78 10.54 -17.68
CA VAL A 184 -13.76 11.20 -19.00
C VAL A 184 -14.71 10.49 -19.97
N ASN A 185 -14.69 9.18 -20.02
CA ASN A 185 -15.60 8.42 -20.88
C ASN A 185 -17.08 8.61 -20.47
N LEU A 186 -17.36 8.63 -19.16
CA LEU A 186 -18.72 8.89 -18.64
C LEU A 186 -19.24 10.27 -19.11
N ILE A 187 -18.42 11.31 -18.94
CA ILE A 187 -18.77 12.69 -19.35
C ILE A 187 -18.99 12.79 -20.89
N GLN A 188 -18.22 12.03 -21.68
CA GLN A 188 -18.35 12.03 -23.14
C GLN A 188 -19.52 11.18 -23.66
N GLY A 189 -20.31 10.57 -22.76
CA GLY A 189 -21.41 9.68 -23.13
C GLY A 189 -20.96 8.36 -23.78
N ASN A 190 -19.68 8.03 -23.71
CA ASN A 190 -19.15 6.75 -24.15
C ASN A 190 -19.67 5.64 -23.23
N LYS A 191 -20.14 4.50 -23.80
CA LYS A 191 -20.52 3.34 -23.01
C LYS A 191 -19.32 2.83 -22.23
N THR A 192 -19.24 3.19 -20.96
CA THR A 192 -18.23 2.64 -20.06
C THR A 192 -18.69 1.25 -19.63
N GLN A 193 -17.90 0.22 -19.96
CA GLN A 193 -18.06 -1.07 -19.30
C GLN A 193 -17.58 -0.89 -17.86
N GLY A 194 -18.48 -0.84 -16.92
CA GLY A 194 -18.20 -0.74 -15.49
C GLY A 194 -18.75 -1.94 -14.76
N LYS A 195 -18.16 -2.28 -13.62
CA LYS A 195 -18.74 -3.27 -12.71
C LYS A 195 -19.85 -2.61 -11.93
N GLU A 196 -21.09 -3.05 -12.15
CA GLU A 196 -22.22 -2.67 -11.28
C GLU A 196 -21.96 -3.24 -9.88
N ILE A 197 -21.84 -2.37 -8.88
CA ILE A 197 -21.74 -2.77 -7.48
C ILE A 197 -23.11 -2.56 -6.86
N PHE A 198 -24.06 -3.45 -7.15
CA PHE A 198 -25.40 -3.40 -6.54
C PHE A 198 -25.46 -3.89 -5.09
N GLU A 199 -24.40 -4.47 -4.53
CA GLU A 199 -24.44 -5.10 -3.20
C GLU A 199 -24.36 -4.16 -2.00
N GLN A 200 -24.15 -2.85 -2.17
CA GLN A 200 -23.95 -1.95 -1.02
C GLN A 200 -25.06 -0.96 -0.72
N LEU A 201 -26.10 -0.86 -1.52
CA LEU A 201 -27.22 0.05 -1.25
C LEU A 201 -28.24 -0.50 -0.24
N SER A 202 -28.19 -1.78 0.11
CA SER A 202 -29.12 -2.37 1.11
C SER A 202 -28.79 -2.05 2.57
N LEU A 203 -27.67 -1.41 2.86
CA LEU A 203 -27.26 -1.03 4.23
C LEU A 203 -27.80 0.34 4.69
N PHE A 204 -28.48 1.08 3.83
CA PHE A 204 -29.05 2.41 4.15
C PHE A 204 -30.55 2.49 3.99
N SER A 205 -31.25 1.39 3.84
CA SER A 205 -32.71 1.35 3.95
C SER A 205 -33.10 1.03 5.41
N LEU A 206 -33.14 2.06 6.23
CA LEU A 206 -33.85 2.14 7.49
C LEU A 206 -34.85 3.29 7.40
#